data_fe8d0e753d5b3006d62457efb184943b
#
_entry.id   fe8d0e753d5b3006d62457efb184943b
#
_cell.length_a   1.000
_cell.length_b   1.000
_cell.length_c   1.000
_cell.angle_alpha   90.00
_cell.angle_beta   90.00
_cell.angle_gamma   90.00
#
_symmetry.space_group_name_H-M   'P 1'
#
loop_
_entity.id
_entity.type
_entity.pdbx_description
1 polymer ?
#
loop_
_entity_poly.entity_id
_entity_poly.type
_entity_poly.pdbx_seq_one_letter_code
_entity_poly.pdbx_strand_id
1 'polypeptide(L)'
;MLAKVRSQWGGGRDLWVFGYASLIWRPEFKAAEHRHALVHGFHRALEMRSRVNRGTYECPGLVFALLTGGSCRGMVYRIPSERVEEELPKLWEREMPTGVYDPRWLSCRTDQGVVSALAFTLSRSSPNYTGPIDDAQMLVILGAACGRYGKTLDYLLDTERGLRAHGIRDREIERLVALAKRHRLSA
;
A
#
# COMPACT_ATOMS: atom_id res chain seq x y z
N MET A 1 -16.43 -3.19 9.89
CA MET A 1 -15.05 -2.71 10.02
C MET A 1 -14.97 -1.17 10.08
N LEU A 2 -15.55 -0.41 9.14
CA LEU A 2 -15.53 1.06 9.15
C LEU A 2 -16.06 1.66 10.48
N ALA A 3 -17.19 1.17 10.99
CA ALA A 3 -17.73 1.62 12.27
C ALA A 3 -16.74 1.43 13.44
N LYS A 4 -15.97 0.33 13.44
CA LYS A 4 -14.91 0.08 14.43
C LYS A 4 -13.77 1.09 14.30
N VAL A 5 -13.33 1.39 13.08
CA VAL A 5 -12.29 2.40 12.83
C VAL A 5 -12.75 3.78 13.27
N ARG A 6 -13.99 4.18 12.97
CA ARG A 6 -14.60 5.44 13.44
C ARG A 6 -14.66 5.50 14.98
N SER A 7 -15.11 4.43 15.62
CA SER A 7 -15.16 4.35 17.08
C SER A 7 -13.77 4.49 17.71
N GLN A 8 -12.74 3.85 17.12
CA GLN A 8 -11.36 3.95 17.58
C GLN A 8 -10.75 5.34 17.32
N TRP A 9 -11.11 5.97 16.21
CA TRP A 9 -10.71 7.35 15.92
C TRP A 9 -11.30 8.31 16.95
N GLY A 10 -12.54 8.10 17.40
CA GLY A 10 -13.20 8.82 18.48
C GLY A 10 -13.75 10.21 18.11
N GLY A 11 -13.57 10.66 16.86
CA GLY A 11 -14.10 11.97 16.39
C GLY A 11 -13.29 13.18 16.87
N GLY A 12 -13.60 14.36 16.30
CA GLY A 12 -13.13 15.66 16.77
C GLY A 12 -11.62 15.94 16.69
N ARG A 13 -10.84 15.05 16.11
CA ARG A 13 -9.39 15.19 15.92
C ARG A 13 -8.97 14.81 14.49
N ASP A 14 -7.83 15.28 14.06
CA ASP A 14 -7.25 14.93 12.76
C ASP A 14 -7.04 13.41 12.62
N LEU A 15 -7.26 12.91 11.44
CA LEU A 15 -7.01 11.50 11.08
C LEU A 15 -5.69 11.41 10.31
N TRP A 16 -4.76 10.58 10.80
CA TRP A 16 -3.57 10.23 10.06
C TRP A 16 -3.75 8.92 9.31
N VAL A 17 -3.28 8.86 8.07
CA VAL A 17 -3.30 7.66 7.21
C VAL A 17 -1.88 7.32 6.78
N PHE A 18 -1.47 6.07 6.94
CA PHE A 18 -0.14 5.60 6.51
C PHE A 18 -0.21 5.02 5.11
N GLY A 19 0.50 5.66 4.18
CA GLY A 19 0.71 5.20 2.81
C GLY A 19 2.05 4.49 2.65
N TYR A 20 2.03 3.29 2.10
CA TYR A 20 3.24 2.50 1.86
C TYR A 20 3.40 2.06 0.39
N ALA A 21 2.38 2.22 -0.45
CA ALA A 21 2.37 1.88 -1.88
C ALA A 21 1.56 2.89 -2.67
N SER A 22 0.42 2.51 -3.28
CA SER A 22 -0.36 3.38 -4.16
C SER A 22 -0.82 4.69 -3.51
N LEU A 23 -1.05 4.72 -2.21
CA LEU A 23 -1.37 5.96 -1.49
C LEU A 23 -0.24 6.99 -1.52
N ILE A 24 1.00 6.60 -1.84
CA ILE A 24 2.14 7.54 -1.93
C ILE A 24 2.07 8.36 -3.22
N TRP A 25 1.75 7.72 -4.34
CA TRP A 25 1.73 8.37 -5.65
C TRP A 25 0.32 8.69 -6.16
N ARG A 26 -0.71 8.15 -5.50
CA ARG A 26 -2.11 8.38 -5.83
C ARG A 26 -2.98 8.36 -4.57
N PRO A 27 -2.89 9.35 -3.67
CA PRO A 27 -3.64 9.35 -2.40
C PRO A 27 -5.17 9.40 -2.59
N GLU A 28 -5.69 10.13 -3.59
CA GLU A 28 -7.13 10.31 -3.92
C GLU A 28 -7.99 10.87 -2.77
N PHE A 29 -7.37 11.44 -1.74
CA PHE A 29 -8.02 12.19 -0.67
C PHE A 29 -7.26 13.48 -0.41
N LYS A 30 -7.93 14.46 0.18
CA LYS A 30 -7.35 15.78 0.44
C LYS A 30 -6.67 15.80 1.82
N ALA A 31 -5.37 15.59 1.83
CA ALA A 31 -4.54 15.78 3.01
C ALA A 31 -4.12 17.25 3.14
N ALA A 32 -4.13 17.78 4.36
CA ALA A 32 -3.58 19.12 4.64
C ALA A 32 -2.07 19.09 4.85
N GLU A 33 -1.51 17.92 5.14
CA GLU A 33 -0.10 17.73 5.45
C GLU A 33 0.33 16.30 5.14
N HIS A 34 1.60 16.12 4.79
CA HIS A 34 2.22 14.80 4.73
C HIS A 34 3.63 14.84 5.32
N ARG A 35 4.07 13.71 5.90
CA ARG A 35 5.40 13.57 6.50
C ARG A 35 5.99 12.22 6.14
N HIS A 36 7.31 12.14 6.10
CA HIS A 36 8.00 10.85 6.11
C HIS A 36 7.69 10.09 7.39
N ALA A 37 7.48 8.80 7.27
CA ALA A 37 7.16 7.97 8.42
C ALA A 37 7.87 6.62 8.36
N LEU A 38 8.25 6.13 9.54
CA LEU A 38 8.78 4.80 9.75
C LEU A 38 7.87 4.03 10.70
N VAL A 39 7.42 2.87 10.26
CA VAL A 39 6.66 1.90 11.06
C VAL A 39 7.56 0.70 11.35
N HIS A 40 7.62 0.30 12.63
CA HIS A 40 8.25 -0.95 13.05
C HIS A 40 7.22 -2.07 13.20
N GLY A 41 7.65 -3.31 13.05
CA GLY A 41 6.78 -4.50 13.14
C GLY A 41 6.01 -4.81 11.86
N PHE A 42 6.23 -4.04 10.78
CA PHE A 42 5.62 -4.27 9.47
C PHE A 42 6.61 -3.95 8.35
N HIS A 43 6.48 -4.65 7.22
CA HIS A 43 7.25 -4.40 5.99
C HIS A 43 6.33 -4.43 4.76
N ARG A 44 6.75 -3.76 3.69
CA ARG A 44 6.10 -3.79 2.39
C ARG A 44 6.58 -4.99 1.60
N ALA A 45 5.64 -5.73 0.96
CA ALA A 45 5.96 -6.85 0.08
C ALA A 45 4.97 -6.94 -1.08
N LEU A 46 5.43 -7.32 -2.27
CA LEU A 46 4.60 -7.54 -3.45
C LEU A 46 4.03 -8.97 -3.41
N GLU A 47 3.24 -9.25 -2.38
CA GLU A 47 2.76 -10.61 -2.02
C GLU A 47 1.25 -10.68 -1.81
N MET A 48 0.49 -9.73 -2.33
CA MET A 48 -0.96 -9.78 -2.31
C MET A 48 -1.51 -10.01 -3.70
N ARG A 49 -2.28 -11.09 -3.86
CA ARG A 49 -2.94 -11.46 -5.12
C ARG A 49 -4.01 -10.44 -5.51
N SER A 50 -3.95 -9.98 -6.75
CA SER A 50 -4.92 -9.06 -7.35
C SER A 50 -5.60 -9.73 -8.54
N ARG A 51 -6.92 -9.96 -8.45
CA ARG A 51 -7.72 -10.60 -9.49
C ARG A 51 -8.64 -9.63 -10.22
N VAL A 52 -8.56 -8.34 -9.90
CA VAL A 52 -9.41 -7.30 -10.49
C VAL A 52 -8.57 -6.10 -10.92
N ASN A 53 -7.77 -5.55 -10.00
CA ASN A 53 -7.09 -4.28 -10.25
C ASN A 53 -5.84 -4.42 -11.12
N ARG A 54 -5.02 -5.47 -10.90
CA ARG A 54 -3.73 -5.68 -11.60
C ARG A 54 -3.61 -7.06 -12.23
N GLY A 55 -4.71 -7.80 -12.31
CA GLY A 55 -4.84 -9.11 -12.92
C GLY A 55 -6.31 -9.52 -13.02
N THR A 56 -6.54 -10.74 -13.53
CA THR A 56 -7.85 -11.39 -13.61
C THR A 56 -7.88 -12.66 -12.76
N TYR A 57 -8.98 -13.38 -12.76
CA TYR A 57 -9.05 -14.69 -12.09
C TYR A 57 -8.18 -15.73 -12.78
N GLU A 58 -8.07 -15.67 -14.12
CA GLU A 58 -7.28 -16.58 -14.97
C GLU A 58 -5.79 -16.23 -14.92
N CYS A 59 -5.47 -14.92 -14.86
CA CYS A 59 -4.10 -14.40 -14.80
C CYS A 59 -3.97 -13.40 -13.64
N PRO A 60 -3.87 -13.90 -12.40
CA PRO A 60 -3.80 -13.02 -11.22
C PRO A 60 -2.50 -12.20 -11.20
N GLY A 61 -2.63 -10.92 -10.94
CA GLY A 61 -1.50 -10.04 -10.68
C GLY A 61 -1.18 -9.92 -9.19
N LEU A 62 -0.31 -8.98 -8.88
CA LEU A 62 0.12 -8.67 -7.52
C LEU A 62 -0.03 -7.17 -7.21
N VAL A 63 -0.26 -6.90 -5.94
CA VAL A 63 -0.15 -5.56 -5.35
C VAL A 63 0.62 -5.63 -4.03
N PHE A 64 1.17 -4.50 -3.60
CA PHE A 64 1.89 -4.43 -2.34
C PHE A 64 0.94 -4.62 -1.16
N ALA A 65 1.39 -5.41 -0.21
CA ALA A 65 0.81 -5.59 1.11
C ALA A 65 1.73 -5.01 2.19
N LEU A 66 1.15 -4.61 3.31
CA LEU A 66 1.85 -4.32 4.55
C LEU A 66 1.72 -5.54 5.47
N LEU A 67 2.80 -6.31 5.57
CA LEU A 67 2.86 -7.58 6.28
C LEU A 67 3.58 -7.42 7.62
N THR A 68 3.23 -8.26 8.60
CA THR A 68 3.91 -8.28 9.90
C THR A 68 5.39 -8.66 9.79
N GLY A 69 6.23 -8.04 10.63
CA GLY A 69 7.67 -8.22 10.70
C GLY A 69 8.46 -7.08 10.06
N GLY A 70 9.67 -6.84 10.50
CA GLY A 70 10.58 -5.85 9.93
C GLY A 70 10.20 -4.38 10.19
N SER A 71 10.45 -3.53 9.20
CA SER A 71 10.08 -2.11 9.22
C SER A 71 9.72 -1.62 7.83
N CYS A 72 8.88 -0.58 7.75
CA CYS A 72 8.45 0.03 6.51
C CYS A 72 8.61 1.55 6.57
N ARG A 73 9.34 2.11 5.62
CA ARG A 73 9.35 3.55 5.35
C ARG A 73 8.23 3.88 4.36
N GLY A 74 7.47 4.92 4.67
CA GLY A 74 6.37 5.41 3.85
C GLY A 74 6.05 6.85 4.20
N MET A 75 4.81 7.24 3.93
CA MET A 75 4.30 8.58 4.23
C MET A 75 3.11 8.50 5.17
N VAL A 76 2.96 9.48 6.06
CA VAL A 76 1.70 9.71 6.77
C VAL A 76 1.04 10.97 6.23
N TYR A 77 -0.26 10.92 6.07
CA TYR A 77 -1.10 11.99 5.53
C TYR A 77 -2.10 12.42 6.59
N ARG A 78 -2.17 13.71 6.87
CA ARG A 78 -3.11 14.29 7.82
C ARG A 78 -4.37 14.76 7.12
N ILE A 79 -5.50 14.17 7.48
CA ILE A 79 -6.84 14.61 7.11
C ILE A 79 -7.38 15.44 8.27
N PRO A 80 -7.65 16.74 8.07
CA PRO A 80 -8.20 17.61 9.12
C PRO A 80 -9.53 17.07 9.65
N SER A 81 -9.79 17.27 10.94
CA SER A 81 -10.96 16.73 11.65
C SER A 81 -12.28 17.05 10.96
N GLU A 82 -12.44 18.28 10.44
CA GLU A 82 -13.61 18.75 9.72
C GLU A 82 -13.86 18.06 8.37
N ARG A 83 -12.85 17.35 7.84
CA ARG A 83 -12.92 16.64 6.56
C ARG A 83 -12.98 15.13 6.69
N VAL A 84 -12.75 14.60 7.89
CA VAL A 84 -12.69 13.14 8.09
C VAL A 84 -13.99 12.46 7.70
N GLU A 85 -15.14 13.05 8.01
CA GLU A 85 -16.45 12.46 7.68
C GLU A 85 -16.70 12.40 6.17
N GLU A 86 -16.07 13.28 5.38
CA GLU A 86 -16.11 13.26 3.92
C GLU A 86 -15.08 12.30 3.32
N GLU A 87 -13.82 12.37 3.81
CA GLU A 87 -12.68 11.71 3.16
C GLU A 87 -12.50 10.25 3.60
N LEU A 88 -12.84 9.88 4.84
CA LEU A 88 -12.70 8.51 5.32
C LEU A 88 -13.59 7.50 4.57
N PRO A 89 -14.84 7.80 4.21
CA PRO A 89 -15.64 6.89 3.38
C PRO A 89 -15.03 6.68 1.99
N LYS A 90 -14.49 7.71 1.33
CA LYS A 90 -13.84 7.61 0.02
C LYS A 90 -12.58 6.73 0.09
N LEU A 91 -11.74 6.97 1.11
CA LEU A 91 -10.58 6.14 1.39
C LEU A 91 -10.97 4.69 1.64
N TRP A 92 -12.07 4.48 2.39
CA TRP A 92 -12.57 3.15 2.70
C TRP A 92 -13.07 2.42 1.47
N GLU A 93 -13.86 3.06 0.62
CA GLU A 93 -14.36 2.49 -0.63
C GLU A 93 -13.21 2.09 -1.56
N ARG A 94 -12.16 2.89 -1.61
CA ARG A 94 -10.96 2.62 -2.40
C ARG A 94 -10.15 1.43 -1.86
N GLU A 95 -9.86 1.39 -0.56
CA GLU A 95 -8.94 0.40 0.02
C GLU A 95 -9.67 -0.90 0.45
N MET A 96 -10.96 -0.80 0.72
CA MET A 96 -11.76 -1.90 1.31
C MET A 96 -12.92 -2.38 0.42
N PRO A 97 -12.85 -2.33 -0.93
CA PRO A 97 -13.98 -2.73 -1.78
C PRO A 97 -14.35 -4.20 -1.60
N THR A 98 -13.38 -5.04 -1.25
CA THR A 98 -13.56 -6.49 -1.03
C THR A 98 -13.30 -6.91 0.41
N GLY A 99 -12.99 -5.97 1.31
CA GLY A 99 -12.71 -6.26 2.72
C GLY A 99 -11.48 -7.12 2.98
N VAL A 100 -10.52 -7.12 2.05
CA VAL A 100 -9.33 -7.99 2.10
C VAL A 100 -8.32 -7.56 3.16
N TYR A 101 -8.21 -6.25 3.39
CA TYR A 101 -7.25 -5.72 4.36
C TYR A 101 -7.80 -5.73 5.79
N ASP A 102 -6.87 -5.82 6.73
CA ASP A 102 -7.09 -5.57 8.15
C ASP A 102 -6.71 -4.13 8.47
N PRO A 103 -7.66 -3.21 8.67
CA PRO A 103 -7.35 -1.84 9.08
C PRO A 103 -6.80 -1.84 10.51
N ARG A 104 -5.65 -1.19 10.70
CA ARG A 104 -4.94 -1.10 11.99
C ARG A 104 -4.45 0.31 12.25
N TRP A 105 -4.43 0.70 13.51
CA TRP A 105 -3.76 1.89 13.98
C TRP A 105 -2.31 1.56 14.29
N LEU A 106 -1.39 2.20 13.57
CA LEU A 106 0.05 1.96 13.71
C LEU A 106 0.75 3.20 14.27
N SER A 107 1.72 2.96 15.15
CA SER A 107 2.61 3.99 15.65
C SER A 107 3.65 4.32 14.56
N CYS A 108 3.53 5.50 13.97
CA CYS A 108 4.38 5.98 12.89
C CYS A 108 5.36 7.04 13.43
N ARG A 109 6.66 6.78 13.35
CA ARG A 109 7.70 7.75 13.72
C ARG A 109 7.93 8.70 12.56
N THR A 110 7.82 9.99 12.82
CA THR A 110 8.12 11.08 11.88
C THR A 110 9.23 11.96 12.44
N ASP A 111 9.71 12.90 11.65
CA ASP A 111 10.64 13.97 12.07
C ASP A 111 10.03 14.92 13.13
N GLN A 112 8.70 14.99 13.22
CA GLN A 112 7.97 15.83 14.17
C GLN A 112 7.34 15.03 15.31
N GLY A 113 7.86 13.83 15.61
CA GLY A 113 7.35 12.96 16.65
C GLY A 113 6.57 11.76 16.13
N VAL A 114 5.84 11.11 17.04
CA VAL A 114 5.09 9.90 16.75
C VAL A 114 3.61 10.23 16.54
N VAL A 115 3.04 9.71 15.47
CA VAL A 115 1.60 9.80 15.19
C VAL A 115 0.98 8.40 15.12
N SER A 116 -0.27 8.27 15.59
CA SER A 116 -1.07 7.06 15.36
C SER A 116 -1.80 7.19 14.04
N ALA A 117 -1.47 6.35 13.06
CA ALA A 117 -2.05 6.42 11.73
C ALA A 117 -2.82 5.15 11.37
N LEU A 118 -3.94 5.32 10.66
CA LEU A 118 -4.68 4.22 10.05
C LEU A 118 -3.85 3.64 8.90
N ALA A 119 -3.64 2.33 8.92
CA ALA A 119 -2.96 1.58 7.88
C ALA A 119 -3.80 0.37 7.46
N PHE A 120 -3.70 -0.01 6.20
CA PHE A 120 -4.36 -1.19 5.64
C PHE A 120 -3.34 -2.32 5.54
N THR A 121 -3.40 -3.26 6.49
CA THR A 121 -2.45 -4.39 6.59
C THR A 121 -3.06 -5.64 5.98
N LEU A 122 -2.22 -6.63 5.66
CA LEU A 122 -2.67 -7.94 5.19
C LEU A 122 -2.25 -9.02 6.19
N SER A 123 -3.20 -9.87 6.59
CA SER A 123 -2.87 -11.07 7.37
C SER A 123 -2.21 -12.13 6.48
N ARG A 124 -1.21 -12.84 7.02
CA ARG A 124 -0.61 -14.01 6.35
C ARG A 124 -1.59 -15.20 6.26
N SER A 125 -2.69 -15.18 7.01
CA SER A 125 -3.80 -16.14 6.88
C SER A 125 -4.82 -15.76 5.81
N SER A 126 -4.70 -14.59 5.19
CA SER A 126 -5.59 -14.16 4.11
C SER A 126 -5.45 -15.07 2.88
N PRO A 127 -6.55 -15.47 2.23
CA PRO A 127 -6.49 -16.23 0.97
C PRO A 127 -5.87 -15.43 -0.19
N ASN A 128 -5.68 -14.11 -0.02
CA ASN A 128 -5.00 -13.26 -0.98
C ASN A 128 -3.49 -13.11 -0.71
N TYR A 129 -3.00 -13.59 0.43
CA TYR A 129 -1.57 -13.67 0.67
C TYR A 129 -0.97 -14.81 -0.17
N THR A 130 0.07 -14.49 -0.96
CA THR A 130 0.72 -15.47 -1.86
C THR A 130 1.90 -16.16 -1.21
N GLY A 131 2.43 -15.62 -0.13
CA GLY A 131 3.77 -15.96 0.33
C GLY A 131 4.86 -15.38 -0.58
N PRO A 132 6.13 -15.66 -0.23
CA PRO A 132 7.27 -15.33 -1.09
C PRO A 132 7.15 -16.00 -2.46
N ILE A 133 7.42 -15.25 -3.51
CA ILE A 133 7.36 -15.71 -4.91
C ILE A 133 8.78 -15.69 -5.46
N ASP A 134 9.19 -16.76 -6.13
CA ASP A 134 10.51 -16.84 -6.77
C ASP A 134 10.61 -15.92 -8.00
N ASP A 135 11.83 -15.67 -8.46
CA ASP A 135 12.08 -14.75 -9.57
C ASP A 135 11.43 -15.22 -10.89
N ALA A 136 11.35 -16.52 -11.13
CA ALA A 136 10.76 -17.07 -12.36
C ALA A 136 9.24 -16.82 -12.38
N GLN A 137 8.56 -17.12 -11.31
CA GLN A 137 7.13 -16.83 -11.15
C GLN A 137 6.86 -15.32 -11.17
N MET A 138 7.70 -14.51 -10.50
CA MET A 138 7.59 -13.05 -10.51
C MET A 138 7.67 -12.49 -11.93
N LEU A 139 8.60 -12.96 -12.77
CA LEU A 139 8.74 -12.54 -14.16
C LEU A 139 7.50 -12.87 -14.99
N VAL A 140 6.93 -14.06 -14.81
CA VAL A 140 5.68 -14.43 -15.48
C VAL A 140 4.55 -13.47 -15.11
N ILE A 141 4.37 -13.18 -13.82
CA ILE A 141 3.32 -12.28 -13.35
C ILE A 141 3.55 -10.85 -13.86
N LEU A 142 4.78 -10.32 -13.75
CA LEU A 142 5.11 -8.97 -14.22
C LEU A 142 4.92 -8.82 -15.73
N GLY A 143 5.19 -9.89 -16.51
CA GLY A 143 5.06 -9.87 -17.97
C GLY A 143 3.64 -10.01 -18.47
N ALA A 144 2.78 -10.76 -17.78
CA ALA A 144 1.47 -11.17 -18.29
C ALA A 144 0.27 -10.54 -17.56
N ALA A 145 0.37 -10.33 -16.24
CA ALA A 145 -0.80 -9.97 -15.46
C ALA A 145 -1.23 -8.51 -15.70
N CYS A 146 -2.46 -8.36 -16.18
CA CYS A 146 -3.10 -7.07 -16.43
C CYS A 146 -4.54 -7.10 -15.92
N GLY A 147 -4.95 -6.05 -15.22
CA GLY A 147 -6.29 -5.90 -14.68
C GLY A 147 -6.92 -4.56 -15.05
N ARG A 148 -7.98 -4.20 -14.31
CA ARG A 148 -8.76 -2.99 -14.54
C ARG A 148 -7.91 -1.70 -14.56
N TYR A 149 -6.87 -1.63 -13.75
CA TYR A 149 -5.99 -0.47 -13.61
C TYR A 149 -4.61 -0.67 -14.26
N GLY A 150 -4.49 -1.61 -15.21
CA GLY A 150 -3.26 -1.89 -15.95
C GLY A 150 -2.44 -3.05 -15.36
N LYS A 151 -1.19 -3.15 -15.81
CA LYS A 151 -0.31 -4.28 -15.49
C LYS A 151 0.19 -4.23 -14.04
N THR A 152 0.56 -5.40 -13.51
CA THR A 152 1.33 -5.50 -12.25
C THR A 152 2.67 -4.78 -12.37
N LEU A 153 3.32 -4.83 -13.54
CA LEU A 153 4.57 -4.13 -13.80
C LEU A 153 4.42 -2.61 -13.68
N ASP A 154 3.37 -2.03 -14.27
CA ASP A 154 3.11 -0.58 -14.17
C ASP A 154 2.99 -0.15 -12.70
N TYR A 155 2.26 -0.96 -11.90
CA TYR A 155 2.06 -0.70 -10.48
C TYR A 155 3.37 -0.77 -9.67
N LEU A 156 4.26 -1.73 -9.99
CA LEU A 156 5.59 -1.82 -9.40
C LEU A 156 6.42 -0.56 -9.72
N LEU A 157 6.45 -0.15 -10.99
CA LEU A 157 7.21 1.01 -11.47
C LEU A 157 6.65 2.33 -10.91
N ASP A 158 5.33 2.48 -10.84
CA ASP A 158 4.68 3.65 -10.24
C ASP A 158 5.01 3.77 -8.75
N THR A 159 5.02 2.64 -8.05
CA THR A 159 5.37 2.61 -6.62
C THR A 159 6.84 2.95 -6.40
N GLU A 160 7.75 2.42 -7.23
CA GLU A 160 9.17 2.78 -7.20
C GLU A 160 9.37 4.28 -7.44
N ARG A 161 8.74 4.84 -8.48
CA ARG A 161 8.80 6.27 -8.80
C ARG A 161 8.25 7.14 -7.66
N GLY A 162 7.10 6.76 -7.11
CA GLY A 162 6.48 7.47 -5.99
C GLY A 162 7.35 7.49 -4.74
N LEU A 163 7.92 6.35 -4.37
CA LEU A 163 8.86 6.27 -3.24
C LEU A 163 10.10 7.12 -3.48
N ARG A 164 10.69 7.02 -4.67
CA ARG A 164 11.89 7.79 -5.05
C ARG A 164 11.64 9.30 -5.05
N ALA A 165 10.46 9.76 -5.50
CA ALA A 165 10.07 11.17 -5.46
C ALA A 165 10.06 11.75 -4.04
N HIS A 166 9.82 10.89 -3.04
CA HIS A 166 9.92 11.23 -1.62
C HIS A 166 11.28 10.84 -0.99
N GLY A 167 12.31 10.51 -1.76
CA GLY A 167 13.62 10.12 -1.25
C GLY A 167 13.62 8.80 -0.46
N ILE A 168 12.58 7.99 -0.59
CA ILE A 168 12.46 6.68 0.09
C ILE A 168 13.04 5.60 -0.82
N ARG A 169 14.07 4.91 -0.33
CA ARG A 169 14.63 3.74 -1.01
C ARG A 169 14.09 2.45 -0.40
N ASP A 170 13.74 1.50 -1.27
CA ASP A 170 13.29 0.16 -0.90
C ASP A 170 14.08 -0.87 -1.71
N ARG A 171 14.92 -1.64 -1.03
CA ARG A 171 15.85 -2.59 -1.68
C ARG A 171 15.12 -3.68 -2.47
N GLU A 172 13.98 -4.15 -1.95
CA GLU A 172 13.23 -5.19 -2.64
C GLU A 172 12.54 -4.66 -3.90
N ILE A 173 11.97 -3.46 -3.85
CA ILE A 173 11.42 -2.81 -5.04
C ILE A 173 12.52 -2.55 -6.08
N GLU A 174 13.69 -2.03 -5.66
CA GLU A 174 14.84 -1.82 -6.55
C GLU A 174 15.29 -3.15 -7.20
N ARG A 175 15.30 -4.26 -6.44
CA ARG A 175 15.61 -5.60 -6.93
C ARG A 175 14.61 -6.07 -7.99
N LEU A 176 13.30 -5.95 -7.70
CA LEU A 176 12.24 -6.36 -8.63
C LEU A 176 12.25 -5.53 -9.92
N VAL A 177 12.48 -4.22 -9.82
CA VAL A 177 12.63 -3.34 -11.00
C VAL A 177 13.87 -3.74 -11.82
N ALA A 178 15.00 -4.03 -11.18
CA ALA A 178 16.19 -4.49 -11.86
C ALA A 178 15.98 -5.86 -12.52
N LEU A 179 15.24 -6.77 -11.90
CA LEU A 179 14.85 -8.06 -12.45
C LEU A 179 14.03 -7.87 -13.73
N ALA A 180 12.97 -7.05 -13.68
CA ALA A 180 12.13 -6.75 -14.84
C ALA A 180 12.95 -6.16 -16.01
N LYS A 181 13.84 -5.19 -15.72
CA LYS A 181 14.71 -4.57 -16.74
C LYS A 181 15.68 -5.56 -17.39
N ARG A 182 16.31 -6.44 -16.60
CA ARG A 182 17.22 -7.48 -17.14
C ARG A 182 16.51 -8.40 -18.13
N HIS A 183 15.23 -8.67 -17.90
CA HIS A 183 14.41 -9.52 -18.78
C HIS A 183 13.60 -8.72 -19.81
N ARG A 184 13.93 -7.43 -20.01
CA ARG A 184 13.34 -6.54 -21.03
C ARG A 184 11.80 -6.46 -20.94
N LEU A 185 11.24 -6.59 -19.75
CA LEU A 185 9.81 -6.35 -19.56
C LEU A 185 9.52 -4.85 -19.74
N SER A 186 8.53 -4.53 -20.56
CA SER A 186 8.07 -3.18 -20.82
C SER A 186 6.69 -2.94 -20.22
N ALA A 187 6.51 -1.74 -19.66
CA ALA A 187 5.23 -1.25 -19.17
C ALA A 187 4.24 -1.00 -20.30
#